data_6fd5cdd11d6a40d8535e725b6f35a23a
#
_entry.id   6fd5cdd11d6a40d8535e725b6f35a23a
#
_cell.length_a   1.000
_cell.length_b   1.000
_cell.length_c   1.000
_cell.angle_alpha   90.00
_cell.angle_beta   90.00
_cell.angle_gamma   90.00
#
_symmetry.space_group_name_H-M   'P 1'
#
loop_
_entity.id
_entity.type
_entity.pdbx_description
1 polymer ?
#
loop_
_entity_poly.entity_id
_entity_poly.type
_entity_poly.pdbx_seq_one_letter_code
_entity_poly.pdbx_strand_id
1 'polypeptide(L)'
;MKIAILDDYLDVALGLTDWQKLGSDVDIQVFQKPFSDAQETVSALREFGVIVAMRERTGFPAFILEQLPELQLLVTTGMRNLCIDMNAAKTQGITVCGTGMLGYPNAELTWALILALARNLTHESQSMQEGGWHRSLGLGLKGKTLGLYGLGKLGSQVAKVGQAFGMHLIAWSTNPTQDRSNELDVEYVSKEELFRQSDFLSIHMVLSDRTRGSVSEKELNWM
;
A
#
# COMPACT_ATOMS: atom_id res chain seq x y z
N MET A 1 15.72 17.44 -21.50
CA MET A 1 15.78 16.22 -20.63
C MET A 1 14.41 15.56 -20.66
N LYS A 2 14.35 14.22 -20.86
CA LYS A 2 13.07 13.49 -20.86
C LYS A 2 12.82 12.83 -19.50
N ILE A 3 11.62 12.99 -18.95
CA ILE A 3 11.16 12.40 -17.69
C ILE A 3 9.97 11.51 -17.99
N ALA A 4 10.02 10.25 -17.53
CA ALA A 4 8.89 9.33 -17.54
C ALA A 4 8.26 9.25 -16.15
N ILE A 5 6.95 9.43 -16.05
CA ILE A 5 6.17 9.16 -14.84
C ILE A 5 5.34 7.91 -15.11
N LEU A 6 5.55 6.85 -14.33
CA LEU A 6 4.96 5.54 -14.58
C LEU A 6 3.73 5.28 -13.69
N ASP A 7 2.82 4.46 -14.21
CA ASP A 7 1.70 3.89 -13.47
C ASP A 7 0.75 4.94 -12.86
N ASP A 8 0.59 6.11 -13.50
CA ASP A 8 -0.37 7.13 -13.07
C ASP A 8 -1.79 6.82 -13.58
N TYR A 9 -2.39 5.76 -13.03
CA TYR A 9 -3.72 5.28 -13.44
C TYR A 9 -4.84 6.30 -13.22
N LEU A 10 -4.61 7.32 -12.39
CA LEU A 10 -5.59 8.34 -12.04
C LEU A 10 -5.42 9.61 -12.85
N ASP A 11 -4.35 9.71 -13.64
CA ASP A 11 -4.02 10.92 -14.43
C ASP A 11 -3.92 12.19 -13.57
N VAL A 12 -3.21 12.06 -12.46
CA VAL A 12 -3.11 13.16 -11.47
C VAL A 12 -1.70 13.73 -11.34
N ALA A 13 -0.69 13.03 -11.82
CA ALA A 13 0.72 13.37 -11.55
C ALA A 13 1.08 14.80 -11.96
N LEU A 14 0.60 15.26 -13.13
CA LEU A 14 0.90 16.60 -13.61
C LEU A 14 0.20 17.70 -12.80
N GLY A 15 -0.90 17.39 -12.13
CA GLY A 15 -1.65 18.31 -11.26
C GLY A 15 -1.12 18.38 -9.82
N LEU A 16 -0.25 17.45 -9.40
CA LEU A 16 0.19 17.37 -7.99
C LEU A 16 1.28 18.37 -7.61
N THR A 17 2.00 18.92 -8.59
CA THR A 17 3.07 19.90 -8.36
C THR A 17 3.26 20.82 -9.56
N ASP A 18 4.00 21.89 -9.35
CA ASP A 18 4.40 22.81 -10.41
C ASP A 18 5.65 22.27 -11.12
N TRP A 19 5.42 21.49 -12.17
CA TRP A 19 6.49 20.91 -12.99
C TRP A 19 7.26 21.95 -13.81
N GLN A 20 6.72 23.16 -14.01
CA GLN A 20 7.41 24.23 -14.75
C GLN A 20 8.68 24.70 -14.03
N LYS A 21 8.78 24.44 -12.71
CA LYS A 21 9.99 24.70 -11.92
C LYS A 21 11.21 23.91 -12.36
N LEU A 22 11.03 22.84 -13.11
CA LEU A 22 12.14 22.08 -13.68
C LEU A 22 12.79 22.75 -14.90
N GLY A 23 12.17 23.80 -15.45
CA GLY A 23 12.64 24.54 -16.62
C GLY A 23 11.96 24.12 -17.92
N SER A 24 12.10 24.97 -18.95
CA SER A 24 11.45 24.80 -20.26
C SER A 24 12.02 23.64 -21.09
N ASP A 25 13.22 23.16 -20.75
CA ASP A 25 13.93 22.13 -21.53
C ASP A 25 13.61 20.71 -21.04
N VAL A 26 12.60 20.58 -20.20
CA VAL A 26 12.13 19.30 -19.67
C VAL A 26 10.88 18.85 -20.38
N ASP A 27 10.93 17.65 -20.95
CA ASP A 27 9.79 16.95 -21.57
C ASP A 27 9.32 15.85 -20.63
N ILE A 28 8.06 15.92 -20.21
CA ILE A 28 7.48 14.97 -19.23
C ILE A 28 6.41 14.14 -19.93
N GLN A 29 6.61 12.83 -19.92
CA GLN A 29 5.64 11.87 -20.43
C GLN A 29 5.06 11.03 -19.28
N VAL A 30 3.74 10.95 -19.21
CA VAL A 30 3.01 10.16 -18.22
C VAL A 30 2.51 8.87 -18.85
N PHE A 31 2.80 7.75 -18.20
CA PHE A 31 2.33 6.42 -18.58
C PHE A 31 1.22 6.01 -17.61
N GLN A 32 0.00 5.99 -18.10
CA GLN A 32 -1.21 5.68 -17.30
C GLN A 32 -1.49 4.18 -17.21
N LYS A 33 -0.89 3.38 -18.07
CA LYS A 33 -1.09 1.93 -18.13
C LYS A 33 0.21 1.19 -17.85
N PRO A 34 0.14 0.00 -17.22
CA PRO A 34 1.31 -0.83 -17.05
C PRO A 34 1.81 -1.31 -18.43
N PHE A 35 3.10 -1.56 -18.52
CA PHE A 35 3.67 -2.25 -19.67
C PHE A 35 3.31 -3.74 -19.64
N SER A 36 3.12 -4.34 -20.80
CA SER A 36 2.72 -5.75 -20.92
C SER A 36 3.87 -6.70 -20.54
N ASP A 37 5.11 -6.30 -20.85
CA ASP A 37 6.30 -7.10 -20.61
C ASP A 37 7.57 -6.24 -20.51
N ALA A 38 8.69 -6.90 -20.31
CA ALA A 38 9.99 -6.26 -20.17
C ALA A 38 10.47 -5.61 -21.47
N GLN A 39 10.14 -6.17 -22.64
CA GLN A 39 10.53 -5.63 -23.92
C GLN A 39 9.82 -4.31 -24.21
N GLU A 40 8.54 -4.25 -23.93
CA GLU A 40 7.77 -3.00 -24.01
C GLU A 40 8.30 -1.97 -23.03
N THR A 41 8.61 -2.36 -21.79
CA THR A 41 9.22 -1.49 -20.78
C THR A 41 10.51 -0.84 -21.28
N VAL A 42 11.42 -1.64 -21.80
CA VAL A 42 12.70 -1.15 -22.36
C VAL A 42 12.47 -0.23 -23.56
N SER A 43 11.63 -0.66 -24.51
CA SER A 43 11.36 0.11 -25.72
C SER A 43 10.74 1.47 -25.42
N ALA A 44 9.82 1.52 -24.45
CA ALA A 44 9.15 2.75 -24.05
C ALA A 44 10.07 3.69 -23.26
N LEU A 45 10.99 3.14 -22.43
CA LEU A 45 11.76 3.94 -21.47
C LEU A 45 13.19 4.26 -21.89
N ARG A 46 13.67 3.72 -22.99
CA ARG A 46 15.08 3.79 -23.43
C ARG A 46 15.64 5.21 -23.57
N GLU A 47 14.80 6.18 -23.92
CA GLU A 47 15.20 7.57 -24.19
C GLU A 47 15.07 8.50 -22.97
N PHE A 48 14.64 7.97 -21.82
CA PHE A 48 14.38 8.79 -20.64
C PHE A 48 15.59 8.84 -19.71
N GLY A 49 16.01 10.07 -19.39
CA GLY A 49 17.09 10.30 -18.42
C GLY A 49 16.61 10.21 -16.97
N VAL A 50 15.32 10.42 -16.74
CA VAL A 50 14.69 10.34 -15.41
C VAL A 50 13.44 9.49 -15.48
N ILE A 51 13.28 8.56 -14.53
CA ILE A 51 12.07 7.77 -14.37
C ILE A 51 11.53 7.94 -12.96
N VAL A 52 10.23 8.21 -12.85
CA VAL A 52 9.49 8.23 -11.59
C VAL A 52 8.61 6.99 -11.53
N ALA A 53 8.99 6.03 -10.68
CA ALA A 53 8.30 4.76 -10.51
C ALA A 53 7.29 4.83 -9.35
N MET A 54 6.09 4.32 -9.59
CA MET A 54 5.03 4.25 -8.59
C MET A 54 5.14 2.95 -7.77
N ARG A 55 5.91 3.00 -6.67
CA ARG A 55 6.11 1.85 -5.78
C ARG A 55 6.66 0.63 -6.57
N GLU A 56 6.23 -0.56 -6.21
CA GLU A 56 6.63 -1.83 -6.81
C GLU A 56 5.79 -2.23 -8.05
N ARG A 57 5.10 -1.27 -8.72
CA ARG A 57 4.22 -1.59 -9.87
C ARG A 57 5.02 -2.01 -11.10
N THR A 58 5.93 -1.14 -11.53
CA THR A 58 6.89 -1.47 -12.60
C THR A 58 8.21 -1.89 -11.96
N GLY A 59 8.71 -3.08 -12.31
CA GLY A 59 9.98 -3.61 -11.79
C GLY A 59 11.17 -3.15 -12.63
N PHE A 60 12.31 -2.97 -11.97
CA PHE A 60 13.59 -2.62 -12.58
C PHE A 60 14.68 -3.63 -12.19
N PRO A 61 14.58 -4.90 -12.64
CA PRO A 61 15.66 -5.87 -12.48
C PRO A 61 16.87 -5.51 -13.36
N ALA A 62 18.02 -6.15 -13.12
CA ALA A 62 19.27 -5.86 -13.80
C ALA A 62 19.13 -5.82 -15.32
N PHE A 63 18.47 -6.82 -15.92
CA PHE A 63 18.33 -6.93 -17.39
C PHE A 63 17.49 -5.82 -18.03
N ILE A 64 16.64 -5.10 -17.26
CA ILE A 64 15.95 -3.89 -17.75
C ILE A 64 16.88 -2.69 -17.61
N LEU A 65 17.49 -2.48 -16.43
CA LEU A 65 18.36 -1.34 -16.19
C LEU A 65 19.54 -1.29 -17.16
N GLU A 66 20.12 -2.44 -17.52
CA GLU A 66 21.21 -2.56 -18.48
C GLU A 66 20.84 -2.11 -19.90
N GLN A 67 19.55 -2.05 -20.24
CA GLN A 67 19.04 -1.65 -21.54
C GLN A 67 18.50 -0.21 -21.57
N LEU A 68 18.67 0.55 -20.49
CA LEU A 68 18.26 1.96 -20.39
C LEU A 68 19.48 2.89 -20.35
N PRO A 69 20.17 3.11 -21.48
CA PRO A 69 21.47 3.80 -21.53
C PRO A 69 21.41 5.27 -21.12
N GLU A 70 20.24 5.91 -21.27
CA GLU A 70 20.07 7.32 -20.95
C GLU A 70 19.65 7.55 -19.48
N LEU A 71 19.28 6.50 -18.74
CA LEU A 71 18.75 6.61 -17.40
C LEU A 71 19.84 7.02 -16.40
N GLN A 72 19.67 8.18 -15.80
CA GLN A 72 20.56 8.74 -14.77
C GLN A 72 19.93 8.77 -13.39
N LEU A 73 18.60 8.95 -13.32
CA LEU A 73 17.86 9.07 -12.04
C LEU A 73 16.59 8.23 -12.07
N LEU A 74 16.49 7.32 -11.12
CA LEU A 74 15.28 6.54 -10.85
C LEU A 74 14.70 6.94 -9.50
N VAL A 75 13.55 7.61 -9.50
CA VAL A 75 12.84 8.03 -8.31
C VAL A 75 11.73 7.03 -8.03
N THR A 76 11.65 6.48 -6.82
CA THR A 76 10.52 5.64 -6.41
C THR A 76 9.67 6.36 -5.36
N THR A 77 8.34 6.32 -5.51
CA THR A 77 7.44 6.82 -4.49
C THR A 77 7.49 5.91 -3.25
N GLY A 78 7.99 6.46 -2.14
CA GLY A 78 8.31 5.72 -0.91
C GLY A 78 9.80 5.42 -0.78
N MET A 79 10.23 5.14 0.47
CA MET A 79 11.66 4.99 0.82
C MET A 79 12.27 3.64 0.45
N ARG A 80 11.48 2.66 0.05
CA ARG A 80 11.94 1.32 -0.32
C ARG A 80 11.15 0.82 -1.51
N ASN A 81 11.85 0.15 -2.42
CA ASN A 81 11.25 -0.55 -3.55
C ASN A 81 12.05 -1.84 -3.79
N LEU A 82 11.44 -2.98 -3.53
CA LEU A 82 12.07 -4.29 -3.66
C LEU A 82 12.16 -4.78 -5.11
N CYS A 83 11.51 -4.10 -6.04
CA CYS A 83 11.53 -4.42 -7.46
C CYS A 83 12.63 -3.70 -8.23
N ILE A 84 13.51 -2.94 -7.55
CA ILE A 84 14.69 -2.28 -8.14
C ILE A 84 15.94 -3.05 -7.75
N ASP A 85 16.71 -3.50 -8.73
CA ASP A 85 18.04 -4.05 -8.51
C ASP A 85 19.03 -2.92 -8.23
N MET A 86 19.28 -2.68 -6.94
CA MET A 86 20.17 -1.60 -6.48
C MET A 86 21.63 -1.81 -6.88
N ASN A 87 22.07 -3.07 -7.05
CA ASN A 87 23.43 -3.37 -7.47
C ASN A 87 23.61 -3.05 -8.96
N ALA A 88 22.67 -3.47 -9.79
CA ALA A 88 22.66 -3.14 -11.21
C ALA A 88 22.57 -1.62 -11.42
N ALA A 89 21.68 -0.92 -10.71
CA ALA A 89 21.57 0.54 -10.79
C ALA A 89 22.91 1.22 -10.46
N LYS A 90 23.57 0.79 -9.38
CA LYS A 90 24.90 1.31 -8.99
C LYS A 90 25.95 1.04 -10.07
N THR A 91 25.98 -0.16 -10.65
CA THR A 91 26.94 -0.54 -11.69
C THR A 91 26.75 0.29 -12.96
N GLN A 92 25.51 0.63 -13.31
CA GLN A 92 25.16 1.48 -14.45
C GLN A 92 25.31 2.99 -14.15
N GLY A 93 25.69 3.38 -12.93
CA GLY A 93 25.80 4.78 -12.52
C GLY A 93 24.46 5.49 -12.33
N ILE A 94 23.35 4.73 -12.20
CA ILE A 94 22.02 5.27 -12.01
C ILE A 94 21.84 5.67 -10.54
N THR A 95 21.47 6.92 -10.28
CA THR A 95 21.09 7.39 -8.95
C THR A 95 19.68 6.92 -8.64
N VAL A 96 19.48 6.24 -7.51
CA VAL A 96 18.15 5.82 -7.04
C VAL A 96 17.77 6.63 -5.81
N CYS A 97 16.62 7.30 -5.88
CA CYS A 97 16.06 8.10 -4.78
C CYS A 97 14.68 7.61 -4.38
N GLY A 98 14.42 7.58 -3.07
CA GLY A 98 13.08 7.38 -2.54
C GLY A 98 12.45 8.70 -2.08
N THR A 99 11.13 8.72 -1.93
CA THR A 99 10.41 9.88 -1.38
C THR A 99 9.87 9.61 0.02
N GLY A 100 9.58 10.67 0.77
CA GLY A 100 8.80 10.57 1.98
C GLY A 100 7.41 9.99 1.73
N MET A 101 6.77 9.47 2.77
CA MET A 101 5.43 8.89 2.71
C MET A 101 4.53 9.56 3.75
N LEU A 102 3.28 9.81 3.37
CA LEU A 102 2.21 10.10 4.31
C LEU A 102 1.92 8.82 5.12
N GLY A 103 1.94 8.94 6.44
CA GLY A 103 1.83 7.78 7.33
C GLY A 103 0.41 7.39 7.72
N TYR A 104 -0.61 8.17 7.33
CA TYR A 104 -1.99 8.05 7.81
C TYR A 104 -3.02 7.54 6.78
N PRO A 105 -2.91 7.76 5.46
CA PRO A 105 -4.00 7.44 4.51
C PRO A 105 -4.40 5.96 4.53
N ASN A 106 -3.45 5.06 4.76
CA ASN A 106 -3.74 3.62 4.82
C ASN A 106 -4.59 3.27 6.05
N ALA A 107 -4.37 3.93 7.19
CA ALA A 107 -5.19 3.72 8.39
C ALA A 107 -6.60 4.29 8.20
N GLU A 108 -6.72 5.44 7.54
CA GLU A 108 -8.02 6.04 7.19
C GLU A 108 -8.82 5.13 6.26
N LEU A 109 -8.18 4.61 5.19
CA LEU A 109 -8.83 3.67 4.28
C LEU A 109 -9.23 2.37 5.00
N THR A 110 -8.40 1.86 5.92
CA THR A 110 -8.74 0.69 6.72
C THR A 110 -10.04 0.93 7.49
N TRP A 111 -10.18 2.08 8.15
CA TRP A 111 -11.39 2.41 8.88
C TRP A 111 -12.59 2.69 7.99
N ALA A 112 -12.39 3.30 6.83
CA ALA A 112 -13.46 3.45 5.84
C ALA A 112 -14.03 2.09 5.41
N LEU A 113 -13.16 1.10 5.18
CA LEU A 113 -13.57 -0.27 4.82
C LEU A 113 -14.26 -1.00 5.98
N ILE A 114 -13.71 -0.93 7.21
CA ILE A 114 -14.32 -1.55 8.40
C ILE A 114 -15.73 -0.98 8.63
N LEU A 115 -15.89 0.34 8.56
CA LEU A 115 -17.18 0.99 8.74
C LEU A 115 -18.15 0.68 7.59
N ALA A 116 -17.65 0.62 6.36
CA ALA A 116 -18.46 0.25 5.20
C ALA A 116 -19.01 -1.18 5.33
N LEU A 117 -18.19 -2.13 5.77
CA LEU A 117 -18.60 -3.51 6.03
C LEU A 117 -19.58 -3.59 7.22
N ALA A 118 -19.23 -2.97 8.35
CA ALA A 118 -20.06 -3.00 9.55
C ALA A 118 -21.46 -2.40 9.35
N ARG A 119 -21.58 -1.41 8.49
CA ARG A 119 -22.82 -0.68 8.23
C ARG A 119 -23.47 -0.99 6.89
N ASN A 120 -22.95 -1.98 6.15
CA ASN A 120 -23.43 -2.36 4.81
C ASN A 120 -23.54 -1.17 3.84
N LEU A 121 -22.61 -0.20 3.91
CA LEU A 121 -22.75 1.09 3.22
C LEU A 121 -22.92 0.94 1.72
N THR A 122 -22.22 0.02 1.06
CA THR A 122 -22.34 -0.19 -0.38
C THR A 122 -23.76 -0.62 -0.77
N HIS A 123 -24.32 -1.57 -0.03
CA HIS A 123 -25.68 -2.08 -0.28
C HIS A 123 -26.75 -1.01 -0.01
N GLU A 124 -26.62 -0.30 1.10
CA GLU A 124 -27.55 0.78 1.48
C GLU A 124 -27.48 1.95 0.48
N SER A 125 -26.27 2.33 0.05
CA SER A 125 -26.08 3.37 -0.98
C SER A 125 -26.73 2.98 -2.31
N GLN A 126 -26.53 1.75 -2.75
CA GLN A 126 -27.18 1.25 -3.98
C GLN A 126 -28.71 1.27 -3.85
N SER A 127 -29.26 0.78 -2.71
CA SER A 127 -30.70 0.81 -2.46
C SER A 127 -31.27 2.22 -2.55
N MET A 128 -30.57 3.22 -1.99
CA MET A 128 -30.99 4.62 -2.06
C MET A 128 -30.97 5.16 -3.49
N GLN A 129 -29.95 4.84 -4.27
CA GLN A 129 -29.86 5.25 -5.69
C GLN A 129 -30.96 4.64 -6.54
N GLU A 130 -31.44 3.44 -6.20
CA GLU A 130 -32.54 2.75 -6.86
C GLU A 130 -33.92 3.23 -6.38
N GLY A 131 -34.00 4.27 -5.54
CA GLY A 131 -35.25 4.82 -4.99
C GLY A 131 -35.82 4.00 -3.82
N GLY A 132 -35.01 3.08 -3.25
CA GLY A 132 -35.36 2.32 -2.05
C GLY A 132 -35.03 3.09 -0.76
N TRP A 133 -35.10 2.38 0.35
CA TRP A 133 -34.78 2.88 1.69
C TRP A 133 -33.90 1.86 2.42
N HIS A 134 -33.62 2.09 3.69
CA HIS A 134 -32.85 1.25 4.57
C HIS A 134 -33.30 -0.22 4.54
N ARG A 135 -32.38 -1.15 4.24
CA ARG A 135 -32.71 -2.58 4.03
C ARG A 135 -32.03 -3.51 5.03
N SER A 136 -31.05 -3.03 5.81
CA SER A 136 -30.32 -3.87 6.72
C SER A 136 -30.00 -3.17 8.03
N LEU A 137 -29.86 -3.99 9.10
CA LEU A 137 -29.31 -3.51 10.37
C LEU A 137 -27.79 -3.74 10.33
N GLY A 138 -27.01 -2.67 10.39
CA GLY A 138 -25.56 -2.79 10.51
C GLY A 138 -25.11 -3.32 11.87
N LEU A 139 -23.86 -3.76 11.95
CA LEU A 139 -23.21 -4.15 13.20
C LEU A 139 -22.67 -2.92 13.95
N GLY A 140 -22.82 -2.89 15.28
CA GLY A 140 -22.06 -1.99 16.13
C GLY A 140 -20.65 -2.50 16.36
N LEU A 141 -19.66 -1.61 16.45
CA LEU A 141 -18.27 -1.98 16.69
C LEU A 141 -17.92 -2.12 18.17
N LYS A 142 -18.66 -1.43 19.07
CA LYS A 142 -18.40 -1.49 20.51
C LYS A 142 -18.51 -2.91 21.04
N GLY A 143 -17.46 -3.36 21.74
CA GLY A 143 -17.37 -4.70 22.30
C GLY A 143 -17.03 -5.80 21.27
N LYS A 144 -16.83 -5.45 19.99
CA LYS A 144 -16.34 -6.36 18.95
C LYS A 144 -14.82 -6.47 18.98
N THR A 145 -14.29 -7.57 18.51
CA THR A 145 -12.85 -7.83 18.48
C THR A 145 -12.25 -7.38 17.13
N LEU A 146 -11.26 -6.48 17.19
CA LEU A 146 -10.43 -6.11 16.06
C LEU A 146 -9.11 -6.85 16.14
N GLY A 147 -8.87 -7.77 15.22
CA GLY A 147 -7.61 -8.46 15.04
C GLY A 147 -6.66 -7.69 14.12
N LEU A 148 -5.44 -7.50 14.58
CA LEU A 148 -4.39 -6.80 13.83
C LEU A 148 -3.27 -7.79 13.47
N TYR A 149 -3.24 -8.20 12.20
CA TYR A 149 -2.16 -9.01 11.67
C TYR A 149 -0.96 -8.12 11.34
N GLY A 150 -0.19 -7.80 12.37
CA GLY A 150 0.92 -6.84 12.38
C GLY A 150 0.62 -5.56 13.16
N LEU A 151 1.29 -5.39 14.31
CA LEU A 151 1.20 -4.20 15.17
C LEU A 151 2.41 -3.28 14.94
N GLY A 152 2.67 -2.93 13.67
CA GLY A 152 3.67 -1.95 13.27
C GLY A 152 3.13 -0.52 13.29
N LYS A 153 3.79 0.41 12.58
CA LYS A 153 3.38 1.83 12.51
C LYS A 153 1.91 2.00 12.07
N LEU A 154 1.47 1.27 11.04
CA LEU A 154 0.09 1.36 10.53
C LEU A 154 -0.90 0.64 11.46
N GLY A 155 -0.59 -0.59 11.87
CA GLY A 155 -1.46 -1.34 12.79
C GLY A 155 -1.70 -0.59 14.10
N SER A 156 -0.69 0.13 14.62
CA SER A 156 -0.83 0.97 15.82
C SER A 156 -1.78 2.15 15.61
N GLN A 157 -1.80 2.75 14.41
CA GLN A 157 -2.75 3.83 14.11
C GLN A 157 -4.18 3.30 14.03
N VAL A 158 -4.36 2.12 13.43
CA VAL A 158 -5.66 1.46 13.36
C VAL A 158 -6.14 1.06 14.76
N ALA A 159 -5.25 0.54 15.61
CA ALA A 159 -5.53 0.20 16.99
C ALA A 159 -6.10 1.38 17.79
N LYS A 160 -5.46 2.56 17.71
CA LYS A 160 -5.90 3.78 18.41
C LYS A 160 -7.35 4.17 18.09
N VAL A 161 -7.75 4.02 16.85
CA VAL A 161 -9.13 4.30 16.43
C VAL A 161 -10.07 3.20 16.91
N GLY A 162 -9.65 1.93 16.92
CA GLY A 162 -10.39 0.81 17.47
C GLY A 162 -10.73 0.98 18.95
N GLN A 163 -9.77 1.49 19.73
CA GLN A 163 -10.00 1.87 21.13
C GLN A 163 -11.11 2.92 21.26
N ALA A 164 -11.09 3.95 20.42
CA ALA A 164 -12.09 5.02 20.43
C ALA A 164 -13.51 4.48 20.11
N PHE A 165 -13.62 3.39 19.32
CA PHE A 165 -14.88 2.69 19.08
C PHE A 165 -15.24 1.71 20.20
N GLY A 166 -14.41 1.53 21.21
CA GLY A 166 -14.63 0.60 22.32
C GLY A 166 -14.54 -0.86 21.90
N MET A 167 -13.66 -1.17 20.93
CA MET A 167 -13.39 -2.55 20.49
C MET A 167 -12.37 -3.23 21.41
N HIS A 168 -12.41 -4.56 21.47
CA HIS A 168 -11.33 -5.37 22.02
C HIS A 168 -10.24 -5.50 20.94
N LEU A 169 -8.98 -5.26 21.34
CA LEU A 169 -7.87 -5.25 20.41
C LEU A 169 -6.94 -6.44 20.66
N ILE A 170 -6.78 -7.28 19.65
CA ILE A 170 -5.83 -8.38 19.67
C ILE A 170 -4.88 -8.26 18.50
N ALA A 171 -3.65 -8.73 18.64
CA ALA A 171 -2.66 -8.66 17.57
C ALA A 171 -1.80 -9.92 17.49
N TRP A 172 -1.31 -10.18 16.30
CA TRP A 172 -0.21 -11.09 16.05
C TRP A 172 0.85 -10.39 15.22
N SER A 173 2.12 -10.64 15.51
CA SER A 173 3.24 -10.08 14.76
C SER A 173 4.41 -11.06 14.76
N THR A 174 5.20 -11.08 13.68
CA THR A 174 6.46 -11.84 13.63
C THR A 174 7.53 -11.31 14.58
N ASN A 175 7.44 -10.01 14.94
CA ASN A 175 8.35 -9.34 15.88
C ASN A 175 7.50 -8.54 16.87
N PRO A 176 6.89 -9.22 17.87
CA PRO A 176 6.07 -8.53 18.87
C PRO A 176 6.96 -7.65 19.77
N THR A 177 6.48 -6.45 20.06
CA THR A 177 7.10 -5.55 21.06
C THR A 177 6.13 -5.30 22.18
N GLN A 178 6.48 -5.75 23.39
CA GLN A 178 5.60 -5.64 24.56
C GLN A 178 5.27 -4.18 24.91
N ASP A 179 6.23 -3.29 24.75
CA ASP A 179 6.02 -1.86 25.03
C ASP A 179 4.87 -1.28 24.20
N ARG A 180 4.82 -1.63 22.90
CA ARG A 180 3.76 -1.15 22.00
C ARG A 180 2.39 -1.77 22.30
N SER A 181 2.37 -3.03 22.71
CA SER A 181 1.17 -3.72 23.18
C SER A 181 0.60 -3.02 24.43
N ASN A 182 1.45 -2.77 25.43
CA ASN A 182 1.04 -2.11 26.65
C ASN A 182 0.58 -0.67 26.43
N GLU A 183 1.30 0.09 25.57
CA GLU A 183 0.95 1.49 25.24
C GLU A 183 -0.42 1.60 24.57
N LEU A 184 -0.82 0.59 23.81
CA LEU A 184 -2.04 0.58 23.02
C LEU A 184 -3.15 -0.31 23.61
N ASP A 185 -2.94 -0.90 24.77
CA ASP A 185 -3.88 -1.88 25.37
C ASP A 185 -4.33 -2.94 24.34
N VAL A 186 -3.35 -3.56 23.67
CA VAL A 186 -3.55 -4.59 22.65
C VAL A 186 -3.00 -5.91 23.17
N GLU A 187 -3.80 -6.95 23.22
CA GLU A 187 -3.36 -8.28 23.61
C GLU A 187 -2.64 -8.99 22.46
N TYR A 188 -1.43 -9.51 22.70
CA TYR A 188 -0.79 -10.43 21.76
C TYR A 188 -1.30 -11.85 21.94
N VAL A 189 -1.77 -12.41 20.82
CA VAL A 189 -2.30 -13.78 20.75
C VAL A 189 -1.53 -14.60 19.71
N SER A 190 -1.75 -15.92 19.70
CA SER A 190 -1.24 -16.76 18.62
C SER A 190 -1.91 -16.40 17.28
N LYS A 191 -1.27 -16.81 16.17
CA LYS A 191 -1.85 -16.56 14.84
C LYS A 191 -3.23 -17.20 14.68
N GLU A 192 -3.43 -18.42 15.18
CA GLU A 192 -4.71 -19.10 15.10
C GLU A 192 -5.78 -18.39 15.95
N GLU A 193 -5.45 -17.99 17.17
CA GLU A 193 -6.36 -17.23 18.03
C GLU A 193 -6.74 -15.89 17.41
N LEU A 194 -5.81 -15.20 16.75
CA LEU A 194 -6.10 -13.94 16.06
C LEU A 194 -7.25 -14.13 15.05
N PHE A 195 -7.18 -15.16 14.21
CA PHE A 195 -8.25 -15.42 13.24
C PHE A 195 -9.55 -15.86 13.88
N ARG A 196 -9.48 -16.78 14.86
CA ARG A 196 -10.69 -17.31 15.52
C ARG A 196 -11.47 -16.29 16.32
N GLN A 197 -10.80 -15.33 16.94
CA GLN A 197 -11.44 -14.38 17.86
C GLN A 197 -11.81 -13.06 17.19
N SER A 198 -11.34 -12.79 15.98
CA SER A 198 -11.59 -11.53 15.29
C SER A 198 -13.00 -11.46 14.70
N ASP A 199 -13.77 -10.46 15.08
CA ASP A 199 -14.97 -10.04 14.33
C ASP A 199 -14.56 -9.26 13.06
N PHE A 200 -13.47 -8.50 13.15
CA PHE A 200 -12.82 -7.79 12.05
C PHE A 200 -11.33 -8.06 12.09
N LEU A 201 -10.74 -8.44 10.97
CA LEU A 201 -9.31 -8.70 10.84
C LEU A 201 -8.70 -7.73 9.82
N SER A 202 -7.61 -7.06 10.20
CA SER A 202 -6.89 -6.16 9.30
C SER A 202 -5.41 -6.53 9.22
N ILE A 203 -4.88 -6.61 7.98
CA ILE A 203 -3.51 -7.05 7.70
C ILE A 203 -2.62 -5.82 7.47
N HIS A 204 -1.58 -5.67 8.29
CA HIS A 204 -0.63 -4.56 8.26
C HIS A 204 0.82 -5.04 8.20
N MET A 205 1.05 -6.19 7.59
CA MET A 205 2.39 -6.75 7.38
C MET A 205 2.99 -6.26 6.06
N VAL A 206 4.29 -6.04 6.07
CA VAL A 206 5.03 -5.82 4.82
C VAL A 206 5.11 -7.14 4.05
N LEU A 207 4.78 -7.12 2.77
CA LEU A 207 4.96 -8.28 1.90
C LEU A 207 6.46 -8.53 1.70
N SER A 208 6.90 -9.71 2.05
CA SER A 208 8.28 -10.19 1.93
C SER A 208 8.26 -11.72 1.75
N ASP A 209 9.40 -12.33 1.50
CA ASP A 209 9.49 -13.79 1.38
C ASP A 209 8.99 -14.51 2.64
N ARG A 210 9.18 -13.89 3.83
CA ARG A 210 8.68 -14.45 5.11
C ARG A 210 7.17 -14.31 5.30
N THR A 211 6.53 -13.36 4.65
CA THR A 211 5.11 -13.05 4.83
C THR A 211 4.25 -13.41 3.62
N ARG A 212 4.89 -13.77 2.50
CA ARG A 212 4.20 -14.24 1.30
C ARG A 212 3.45 -15.54 1.61
N GLY A 213 2.17 -15.59 1.28
CA GLY A 213 1.29 -16.74 1.55
C GLY A 213 1.03 -17.01 3.04
N SER A 214 1.37 -16.07 3.93
CA SER A 214 1.14 -16.23 5.38
C SER A 214 -0.33 -16.18 5.77
N VAL A 215 -1.20 -15.69 4.89
CA VAL A 215 -2.66 -15.82 4.97
C VAL A 215 -3.10 -16.60 3.75
N SER A 216 -3.72 -17.73 3.96
CA SER A 216 -4.18 -18.68 2.95
C SER A 216 -5.59 -19.17 3.28
N GLU A 217 -6.12 -20.11 2.50
CA GLU A 217 -7.39 -20.76 2.78
C GLU A 217 -7.44 -21.35 4.20
N LYS A 218 -6.32 -21.90 4.67
CA LYS A 218 -6.21 -22.47 6.01
C LYS A 218 -6.53 -21.43 7.09
N GLU A 219 -5.94 -20.24 7.00
CA GLU A 219 -6.16 -19.15 7.96
C GLU A 219 -7.58 -18.60 7.86
N LEU A 220 -8.10 -18.46 6.65
CA LEU A 220 -9.48 -17.99 6.45
C LEU A 220 -10.52 -18.96 7.01
N ASN A 221 -10.25 -20.27 6.99
CA ASN A 221 -11.13 -21.28 7.58
C ASN A 221 -11.11 -21.30 9.11
N TRP A 222 -10.22 -20.55 9.75
CA TRP A 222 -10.26 -20.35 11.22
C TRP A 222 -11.25 -19.27 11.65
N MET A 223 -11.65 -18.37 10.76
CA MET A 223 -12.65 -17.32 11.00
C MET A 223 -14.07 -17.91 10.91
#